data_060a803043b43fd7ff908a3543f2bda1
#
_entry.id   060a803043b43fd7ff908a3543f2bda1
#
_cell.length_a   1.000
_cell.length_b   1.000
_cell.length_c   1.000
_cell.angle_alpha   90.00
_cell.angle_beta   90.00
_cell.angle_gamma   90.00
#
_symmetry.space_group_name_H-M   'P 1'
#
loop_
_entity.id
_entity.type
_entity.pdbx_description
1 polymer ?
#
loop_
_entity_poly.entity_id
_entity_poly.type
_entity_poly.pdbx_seq_one_letter_code
_entity_poly.pdbx_strand_id
1 'polypeptide(L)'
;MRRIVFVLCLMWLTAILPAVAQADTRIGFVNTDRVFREAPIALAAQKRLEKEFAPRDAELQKMSRQIHDMQTDLDRNADTITGSDRSAKERDLANLSREYQRKLREFREDLNSRRNDELIKVQDRARKAIQSYAESEKYDVILEDAVYYNPKLDITDHIIHMLSQ
;
A
#
# COMPACT_ATOMS: atom_id res chain seq x y z
N MET A 1 -16.00 -81.11 -7.53
CA MET A 1 -16.28 -79.87 -8.30
C MET A 1 -16.78 -78.70 -7.43
N ARG A 2 -17.51 -78.88 -6.36
CA ARG A 2 -18.02 -77.81 -5.48
C ARG A 2 -16.95 -77.07 -4.66
N ARG A 3 -15.79 -77.65 -4.38
CA ARG A 3 -14.69 -77.05 -3.56
C ARG A 3 -13.76 -76.16 -4.36
N ILE A 4 -13.68 -76.33 -5.70
CA ILE A 4 -12.84 -75.53 -6.56
C ILE A 4 -13.49 -74.18 -6.92
N VAL A 5 -14.81 -74.12 -6.97
CA VAL A 5 -15.57 -72.91 -7.22
C VAL A 5 -15.49 -71.92 -6.06
N PHE A 6 -15.41 -72.40 -4.81
CA PHE A 6 -15.27 -71.55 -3.62
C PHE A 6 -13.90 -70.85 -3.51
N VAL A 7 -12.83 -71.47 -3.99
CA VAL A 7 -11.49 -70.90 -3.99
C VAL A 7 -11.30 -69.85 -5.05
N LEU A 8 -11.96 -69.98 -6.18
CA LEU A 8 -11.93 -68.98 -7.29
C LEU A 8 -12.74 -67.72 -6.97
N CYS A 9 -13.81 -67.81 -6.15
CA CYS A 9 -14.56 -66.61 -5.70
C CYS A 9 -13.83 -65.78 -4.64
N LEU A 10 -12.97 -66.43 -3.82
CA LEU A 10 -12.22 -65.74 -2.78
C LEU A 10 -11.03 -64.95 -3.29
N MET A 11 -10.56 -65.21 -4.53
CA MET A 11 -9.40 -64.57 -5.14
C MET A 11 -9.75 -63.28 -5.89
N TRP A 12 -11.04 -62.95 -6.09
CA TRP A 12 -11.51 -61.75 -6.77
C TRP A 12 -11.92 -60.61 -5.82
N LEU A 13 -11.83 -60.83 -4.48
CA LEU A 13 -12.27 -59.84 -3.49
C LEU A 13 -11.15 -58.94 -2.95
N THR A 14 -9.93 -59.02 -3.50
CA THR A 14 -8.76 -58.30 -2.98
C THR A 14 -8.27 -57.14 -3.84
N ALA A 15 -9.05 -56.64 -4.84
CA ALA A 15 -8.57 -55.63 -5.76
C ALA A 15 -9.32 -54.28 -5.74
N ILE A 16 -9.98 -53.92 -4.64
CA ILE A 16 -10.51 -52.56 -4.46
C ILE A 16 -9.77 -51.92 -3.28
N LEU A 17 -8.47 -51.69 -3.46
CA LEU A 17 -7.78 -50.68 -2.66
C LEU A 17 -8.28 -49.31 -3.22
N PRO A 18 -8.95 -48.48 -2.41
CA PRO A 18 -9.21 -47.12 -2.82
C PRO A 18 -7.84 -46.47 -3.05
N ALA A 19 -7.54 -46.09 -4.29
CA ALA A 19 -6.46 -45.17 -4.55
C ALA A 19 -6.82 -43.89 -3.81
N VAL A 20 -6.17 -43.69 -2.65
CA VAL A 20 -6.19 -42.39 -1.97
C VAL A 20 -5.53 -41.44 -2.96
N ALA A 21 -6.35 -40.74 -3.74
CA ALA A 21 -5.87 -39.62 -4.53
C ALA A 21 -5.28 -38.63 -3.52
N GLN A 22 -3.95 -38.60 -3.42
CA GLN A 22 -3.27 -37.52 -2.76
C GLN A 22 -3.62 -36.28 -3.58
N ALA A 23 -4.58 -35.52 -3.12
CA ALA A 23 -4.82 -34.20 -3.65
C ALA A 23 -3.56 -33.37 -3.33
N ASP A 24 -2.78 -33.10 -4.38
CA ASP A 24 -1.56 -32.30 -4.28
C ASP A 24 -2.01 -30.88 -3.91
N THR A 25 -1.82 -30.48 -2.65
CA THR A 25 -2.21 -29.17 -2.16
C THR A 25 -1.44 -28.09 -2.90
N ARG A 26 -2.15 -27.24 -3.63
CA ARG A 26 -1.55 -26.16 -4.39
C ARG A 26 -1.40 -24.90 -3.53
N ILE A 27 -0.18 -24.58 -3.19
CA ILE A 27 0.17 -23.44 -2.36
C ILE A 27 0.82 -22.36 -3.22
N GLY A 28 0.39 -21.10 -3.05
CA GLY A 28 1.02 -19.92 -3.64
C GLY A 28 1.61 -19.02 -2.56
N PHE A 29 2.54 -18.16 -2.96
CA PHE A 29 3.08 -17.09 -2.15
C PHE A 29 2.95 -15.76 -2.89
N VAL A 30 2.52 -14.70 -2.19
CA VAL A 30 2.45 -13.33 -2.71
C VAL A 30 3.17 -12.37 -1.78
N ASN A 31 4.08 -11.59 -2.33
CA ASN A 31 4.73 -10.49 -1.62
C ASN A 31 3.87 -9.24 -1.73
N THR A 32 3.04 -9.00 -0.71
CA THR A 32 2.12 -7.85 -0.68
C THR A 32 2.86 -6.52 -0.67
N ASP A 33 4.04 -6.43 -0.05
CA ASP A 33 4.87 -5.22 -0.08
C ASP A 33 5.33 -4.86 -1.49
N ARG A 34 5.70 -5.86 -2.31
CA ARG A 34 5.99 -5.64 -3.73
C ARG A 34 4.75 -5.16 -4.49
N VAL A 35 3.60 -5.80 -4.25
CA VAL A 35 2.33 -5.37 -4.86
C VAL A 35 2.05 -3.90 -4.56
N PHE A 36 2.20 -3.45 -3.31
CA PHE A 36 1.95 -2.06 -2.92
C PHE A 36 2.97 -1.07 -3.46
N ARG A 37 4.19 -1.50 -3.78
CA ARG A 37 5.22 -0.63 -4.37
C ARG A 37 5.17 -0.59 -5.90
N GLU A 38 4.88 -1.71 -6.53
CA GLU A 38 5.11 -1.91 -7.97
C GLU A 38 3.82 -1.95 -8.79
N ALA A 39 2.66 -2.28 -8.18
CA ALA A 39 1.41 -2.36 -8.91
C ALA A 39 1.02 -1.00 -9.52
N PRO A 40 0.61 -0.96 -10.79
CA PRO A 40 0.22 0.29 -11.47
C PRO A 40 -0.85 1.08 -10.74
N ILE A 41 -1.77 0.40 -10.06
CA ILE A 41 -2.81 1.04 -9.24
C ILE A 41 -2.21 1.79 -8.03
N ALA A 42 -1.17 1.24 -7.38
CA ALA A 42 -0.48 1.88 -6.26
C ALA A 42 0.29 3.12 -6.74
N LEU A 43 1.02 2.99 -7.86
CA LEU A 43 1.72 4.12 -8.49
C LEU A 43 0.76 5.22 -8.94
N ALA A 44 -0.41 4.85 -9.47
CA ALA A 44 -1.45 5.81 -9.84
C ALA A 44 -2.05 6.51 -8.62
N ALA A 45 -2.23 5.81 -7.50
CA ALA A 45 -2.68 6.39 -6.23
C ALA A 45 -1.67 7.42 -5.69
N GLN A 46 -0.37 7.09 -5.73
CA GLN A 46 0.69 8.02 -5.35
C GLN A 46 0.67 9.29 -6.23
N LYS A 47 0.60 9.15 -7.55
CA LYS A 47 0.53 10.30 -8.47
C LYS A 47 -0.72 11.17 -8.24
N ARG A 48 -1.86 10.56 -7.87
CA ARG A 48 -3.06 11.33 -7.52
C ARG A 48 -2.83 12.17 -6.27
N LEU A 49 -2.25 11.60 -5.22
CA LEU A 49 -1.91 12.32 -3.99
C LEU A 49 -0.93 13.45 -4.24
N GLU A 50 0.14 13.20 -4.99
CA GLU A 50 1.11 14.23 -5.38
C GLU A 50 0.42 15.40 -6.09
N LYS A 51 -0.42 15.11 -7.08
CA LYS A 51 -1.17 16.14 -7.82
C LYS A 51 -2.16 16.91 -6.94
N GLU A 52 -2.87 16.21 -6.04
CA GLU A 52 -3.87 16.81 -5.14
C GLU A 52 -3.20 17.76 -4.13
N PHE A 53 -2.03 17.38 -3.61
CA PHE A 53 -1.37 18.11 -2.54
C PHE A 53 -0.32 19.12 -3.02
N ALA A 54 0.15 19.04 -4.27
CA ALA A 54 1.15 19.95 -4.82
C ALA A 54 0.82 21.45 -4.67
N PRO A 55 -0.41 21.93 -4.90
CA PRO A 55 -0.74 23.35 -4.72
C PRO A 55 -0.59 23.82 -3.27
N ARG A 56 -0.99 22.98 -2.31
CA ARG A 56 -0.90 23.29 -0.88
C ARG A 56 0.55 23.24 -0.39
N ASP A 57 1.35 22.32 -0.91
CA ASP A 57 2.79 22.26 -0.64
C ASP A 57 3.50 23.53 -1.14
N ALA A 58 3.19 23.95 -2.37
CA ALA A 58 3.74 25.18 -2.96
C ALA A 58 3.35 26.43 -2.15
N GLU A 59 2.12 26.50 -1.63
CA GLU A 59 1.66 27.57 -0.74
C GLU A 59 2.46 27.59 0.58
N LEU A 60 2.61 26.45 1.23
CA LEU A 60 3.40 26.31 2.44
C LEU A 60 4.86 26.72 2.23
N GLN A 61 5.47 26.31 1.13
CA GLN A 61 6.83 26.73 0.76
C GLN A 61 6.93 28.23 0.54
N LYS A 62 5.92 28.85 -0.10
CA LYS A 62 5.87 30.32 -0.26
C LYS A 62 5.79 31.03 1.08
N MET A 63 4.90 30.58 1.98
CA MET A 63 4.75 31.15 3.32
C MET A 63 6.05 30.99 4.13
N SER A 64 6.70 29.85 4.06
CA SER A 64 7.99 29.62 4.71
C SER A 64 9.07 30.60 4.24
N ARG A 65 9.16 30.85 2.93
CA ARG A 65 10.08 31.86 2.38
C ARG A 65 9.72 33.27 2.86
N GLN A 66 8.46 33.65 2.85
CA GLN A 66 8.01 34.95 3.32
C GLN A 66 8.35 35.18 4.80
N ILE A 67 8.17 34.17 5.66
CA ILE A 67 8.55 34.24 7.08
C ILE A 67 10.05 34.47 7.21
N HIS A 68 10.85 33.71 6.47
CA HIS A 68 12.31 33.88 6.46
C HIS A 68 12.75 35.28 6.01
N ASP A 69 12.15 35.78 4.91
CA ASP A 69 12.46 37.10 4.37
C ASP A 69 12.09 38.21 5.37
N MET A 70 10.91 38.11 5.99
CA MET A 70 10.46 39.05 7.01
C MET A 70 11.38 39.04 8.25
N GLN A 71 11.82 37.87 8.67
CA GLN A 71 12.78 37.74 9.78
C GLN A 71 14.11 38.40 9.43
N THR A 72 14.62 38.09 8.26
CA THR A 72 15.89 38.69 7.77
C THR A 72 15.81 40.20 7.60
N ASP A 73 14.66 40.73 7.14
CA ASP A 73 14.44 42.17 7.02
C ASP A 73 14.42 42.86 8.41
N LEU A 74 13.75 42.27 9.40
CA LEU A 74 13.75 42.77 10.78
C LEU A 74 15.15 42.77 11.37
N ASP A 75 15.93 41.73 11.18
CA ASP A 75 17.28 41.61 11.70
C ASP A 75 18.23 42.60 11.02
N ARG A 76 18.14 42.78 9.71
CA ARG A 76 18.98 43.70 8.91
C ARG A 76 18.72 45.16 9.24
N ASN A 77 17.47 45.53 9.50
CA ASN A 77 17.05 46.89 9.74
C ASN A 77 16.90 47.22 11.23
N ALA A 78 17.44 46.38 12.14
CA ALA A 78 17.26 46.49 13.58
C ALA A 78 17.59 47.88 14.15
N ASP A 79 18.64 48.49 13.60
CA ASP A 79 19.16 49.82 14.07
C ASP A 79 18.48 51.01 13.40
N THR A 80 17.74 50.81 12.29
CA THR A 80 17.20 51.93 11.49
C THR A 80 15.67 52.02 11.51
N ILE A 81 14.98 50.93 11.88
CA ILE A 81 13.51 50.89 11.92
C ILE A 81 12.95 51.65 13.14
N THR A 82 11.86 52.39 12.95
CA THR A 82 11.17 53.05 14.04
C THR A 82 10.51 52.04 14.98
N GLY A 83 10.31 52.36 16.25
CA GLY A 83 9.69 51.48 17.24
C GLY A 83 8.26 51.04 16.84
N SER A 84 7.48 51.94 16.24
CA SER A 84 6.12 51.64 15.73
C SER A 84 6.15 50.70 14.55
N ASP A 85 7.04 50.93 13.58
CA ASP A 85 7.15 50.12 12.36
C ASP A 85 7.71 48.71 12.68
N ARG A 86 8.66 48.65 13.59
CA ARG A 86 9.18 47.38 14.13
C ARG A 86 8.05 46.54 14.75
N SER A 87 7.27 47.17 15.65
CA SER A 87 6.15 46.48 16.30
C SER A 87 5.07 46.00 15.31
N ALA A 88 4.83 46.77 14.23
CA ALA A 88 3.92 46.36 13.16
C ALA A 88 4.45 45.12 12.41
N LYS A 89 5.71 45.15 11.96
CA LYS A 89 6.35 44.03 11.25
C LYS A 89 6.46 42.76 12.10
N GLU A 90 6.78 42.91 13.40
CA GLU A 90 6.81 41.78 14.37
C GLU A 90 5.42 41.15 14.54
N ARG A 91 4.34 41.93 14.59
CA ARG A 91 2.96 41.40 14.60
C ARG A 91 2.61 40.66 13.31
N ASP A 92 2.97 41.20 12.16
CA ASP A 92 2.72 40.59 10.86
C ASP A 92 3.47 39.27 10.73
N LEU A 93 4.74 39.23 11.11
CA LEU A 93 5.55 38.01 11.17
C LEU A 93 4.92 36.95 12.10
N ALA A 94 4.49 37.38 13.30
CA ALA A 94 3.83 36.49 14.24
C ALA A 94 2.49 35.93 13.70
N ASN A 95 1.71 36.77 13.01
CA ASN A 95 0.47 36.36 12.36
C ASN A 95 0.71 35.33 11.26
N LEU A 96 1.63 35.63 10.34
CA LEU A 96 1.98 34.74 9.24
C LEU A 96 2.55 33.42 9.74
N SER A 97 3.38 33.47 10.79
CA SER A 97 3.94 32.25 11.42
C SER A 97 2.85 31.37 12.04
N ARG A 98 1.85 31.97 12.73
CA ARG A 98 0.72 31.22 13.27
C ARG A 98 -0.13 30.59 12.16
N GLU A 99 -0.40 31.33 11.10
CA GLU A 99 -1.14 30.83 9.95
C GLU A 99 -0.40 29.68 9.26
N TYR A 100 0.89 29.83 9.04
CA TYR A 100 1.74 28.75 8.49
C TYR A 100 1.66 27.48 9.34
N GLN A 101 1.83 27.59 10.65
CA GLN A 101 1.75 26.44 11.56
C GLN A 101 0.39 25.75 11.52
N ARG A 102 -0.70 26.52 11.44
CA ARG A 102 -2.06 25.97 11.29
C ARG A 102 -2.20 25.20 9.97
N LYS A 103 -1.87 25.85 8.84
CA LYS A 103 -1.94 25.25 7.51
C LYS A 103 -1.04 24.01 7.38
N LEU A 104 0.13 24.02 8.00
CA LEU A 104 1.04 22.87 8.01
C LEU A 104 0.45 21.66 8.77
N ARG A 105 -0.24 21.90 9.90
CA ARG A 105 -0.94 20.81 10.61
C ARG A 105 -2.07 20.25 9.76
N GLU A 106 -2.95 21.11 9.24
CA GLU A 106 -4.07 20.72 8.36
C GLU A 106 -3.56 19.92 7.14
N PHE A 107 -2.49 20.38 6.51
CA PHE A 107 -1.86 19.67 5.38
C PHE A 107 -1.40 18.25 5.76
N ARG A 108 -0.73 18.10 6.90
CA ARG A 108 -0.24 16.80 7.37
C ARG A 108 -1.38 15.84 7.72
N GLU A 109 -2.39 16.35 8.40
CA GLU A 109 -3.57 15.56 8.79
C GLU A 109 -4.33 15.07 7.56
N ASP A 110 -4.62 15.98 6.61
CA ASP A 110 -5.32 15.65 5.37
C ASP A 110 -4.50 14.67 4.50
N LEU A 111 -3.20 14.92 4.34
CA LEU A 111 -2.33 14.05 3.56
C LEU A 111 -2.29 12.63 4.15
N ASN A 112 -2.18 12.51 5.48
CA ASN A 112 -2.19 11.21 6.15
C ASN A 112 -3.54 10.50 5.97
N SER A 113 -4.65 11.22 6.15
CA SER A 113 -5.99 10.67 5.93
C SER A 113 -6.17 10.18 4.49
N ARG A 114 -5.82 11.03 3.51
CA ARG A 114 -5.94 10.67 2.08
C ARG A 114 -5.01 9.52 1.69
N ARG A 115 -3.80 9.46 2.26
CA ARG A 115 -2.87 8.33 2.05
C ARG A 115 -3.47 7.02 2.56
N ASN A 116 -4.08 7.04 3.74
CA ASN A 116 -4.74 5.86 4.31
C ASN A 116 -5.94 5.41 3.45
N ASP A 117 -6.76 6.35 2.98
CA ASP A 117 -7.88 6.04 2.08
C ASP A 117 -7.42 5.38 0.78
N GLU A 118 -6.36 5.90 0.16
CA GLU A 118 -5.81 5.31 -1.06
C GLU A 118 -5.17 3.94 -0.78
N LEU A 119 -4.50 3.76 0.36
CA LEU A 119 -3.93 2.48 0.76
C LEU A 119 -5.02 1.41 0.92
N ILE A 120 -6.12 1.73 1.60
CA ILE A 120 -7.26 0.82 1.76
C ILE A 120 -7.81 0.40 0.40
N LYS A 121 -7.98 1.33 -0.55
CA LYS A 121 -8.45 1.02 -1.91
C LYS A 121 -7.50 0.08 -2.65
N VAL A 122 -6.19 0.29 -2.52
CA VAL A 122 -5.18 -0.58 -3.14
C VAL A 122 -5.21 -1.97 -2.51
N GLN A 123 -5.30 -2.05 -1.18
CA GLN A 123 -5.42 -3.32 -0.45
C GLN A 123 -6.65 -4.11 -0.86
N ASP A 124 -7.81 -3.46 -0.95
CA ASP A 124 -9.06 -4.13 -1.35
C ASP A 124 -8.99 -4.67 -2.78
N ARG A 125 -8.39 -3.92 -3.70
CA ARG A 125 -8.20 -4.39 -5.08
C ARG A 125 -7.18 -5.52 -5.15
N ALA A 126 -6.07 -5.44 -4.42
CA ALA A 126 -5.07 -6.49 -4.35
C ALA A 126 -5.68 -7.78 -3.80
N ARG A 127 -6.45 -7.70 -2.71
CA ARG A 127 -7.16 -8.84 -2.12
C ARG A 127 -8.10 -9.51 -3.12
N LYS A 128 -8.90 -8.72 -3.84
CA LYS A 128 -9.82 -9.23 -4.86
C LYS A 128 -9.06 -9.91 -6.02
N ALA A 129 -7.96 -9.33 -6.47
CA ALA A 129 -7.13 -9.92 -7.51
C ALA A 129 -6.51 -11.25 -7.06
N ILE A 130 -5.97 -11.31 -5.83
CA ILE A 130 -5.41 -12.53 -5.25
C ILE A 130 -6.48 -13.61 -5.14
N GLN A 131 -7.67 -13.27 -4.63
CA GLN A 131 -8.77 -14.22 -4.49
C GLN A 131 -9.23 -14.74 -5.85
N SER A 132 -9.46 -13.87 -6.82
CA SER A 132 -9.86 -14.26 -8.18
C SER A 132 -8.82 -15.16 -8.86
N TYR A 133 -7.53 -14.86 -8.67
CA TYR A 133 -6.44 -15.67 -9.19
C TYR A 133 -6.39 -17.05 -8.49
N ALA A 134 -6.54 -17.09 -7.17
CA ALA A 134 -6.58 -18.32 -6.41
C ALA A 134 -7.69 -19.26 -6.88
N GLU A 135 -8.89 -18.72 -7.06
CA GLU A 135 -10.05 -19.49 -7.54
C GLU A 135 -9.85 -20.01 -8.98
N SER A 136 -9.39 -19.14 -9.90
CA SER A 136 -9.18 -19.50 -11.31
C SER A 136 -8.10 -20.56 -11.48
N GLU A 137 -7.03 -20.47 -10.71
CA GLU A 137 -5.87 -21.36 -10.78
C GLU A 137 -5.94 -22.52 -9.79
N LYS A 138 -7.05 -22.62 -9.03
CA LYS A 138 -7.30 -23.69 -8.05
C LYS A 138 -6.21 -23.82 -7.00
N TYR A 139 -5.78 -22.70 -6.44
CA TYR A 139 -4.94 -22.69 -5.24
C TYR A 139 -5.78 -23.03 -4.01
N ASP A 140 -5.26 -23.90 -3.15
CA ASP A 140 -5.87 -24.21 -1.86
C ASP A 140 -5.51 -23.16 -0.79
N VAL A 141 -4.30 -22.60 -0.88
CA VAL A 141 -3.79 -21.58 0.04
C VAL A 141 -2.87 -20.60 -0.70
N ILE A 142 -3.01 -19.31 -0.39
CA ILE A 142 -2.02 -18.28 -0.74
C ILE A 142 -1.51 -17.64 0.54
N LEU A 143 -0.20 -17.64 0.71
CA LEU A 143 0.52 -17.06 1.86
C LEU A 143 1.06 -15.69 1.47
N GLU A 144 0.98 -14.72 2.39
CA GLU A 144 1.57 -13.38 2.19
C GLU A 144 2.85 -13.15 3.01
N ASP A 145 3.06 -13.96 4.03
CA ASP A 145 4.24 -13.89 4.88
C ASP A 145 4.82 -15.28 5.08
N ALA A 146 6.11 -15.43 4.86
CA ALA A 146 6.83 -16.67 5.05
C ALA A 146 8.32 -16.40 5.31
N VAL A 147 8.89 -17.08 6.30
CA VAL A 147 10.33 -17.03 6.59
C VAL A 147 11.15 -17.59 5.42
N TYR A 148 10.61 -18.58 4.74
CA TYR A 148 11.18 -19.20 3.53
C TYR A 148 10.07 -19.71 2.62
N TYR A 149 10.23 -19.50 1.33
CA TYR A 149 9.41 -20.11 0.29
C TYR A 149 10.26 -20.45 -0.95
N ASN A 150 9.85 -21.48 -1.68
CA ASN A 150 10.46 -21.78 -2.96
C ASN A 150 10.01 -20.74 -4.00
N PRO A 151 10.93 -20.11 -4.77
CA PRO A 151 10.57 -19.11 -5.79
C PRO A 151 9.51 -19.57 -6.80
N LYS A 152 9.37 -20.87 -7.02
CA LYS A 152 8.31 -21.43 -7.88
C LYS A 152 6.90 -21.21 -7.36
N LEU A 153 6.74 -20.92 -6.07
CA LEU A 153 5.45 -20.64 -5.45
C LEU A 153 5.07 -19.16 -5.54
N ASP A 154 6.01 -18.29 -5.94
CA ASP A 154 5.79 -16.84 -6.02
C ASP A 154 4.89 -16.49 -7.21
N ILE A 155 3.71 -15.96 -6.88
CA ILE A 155 2.72 -15.49 -7.85
C ILE A 155 2.64 -13.96 -7.90
N THR A 156 3.54 -13.24 -7.23
CA THR A 156 3.49 -11.78 -7.06
C THR A 156 3.40 -11.06 -8.40
N ASP A 157 4.20 -11.46 -9.40
CA ASP A 157 4.21 -10.82 -10.71
C ASP A 157 2.88 -11.00 -11.45
N HIS A 158 2.21 -12.15 -11.28
CA HIS A 158 0.88 -12.37 -11.86
C HIS A 158 -0.16 -11.43 -11.24
N ILE A 159 -0.11 -11.26 -9.91
CA ILE A 159 -1.03 -10.34 -9.22
C ILE A 159 -0.77 -8.88 -9.64
N ILE A 160 0.50 -8.45 -9.73
CA ILE A 160 0.86 -7.10 -10.21
C ILE A 160 0.32 -6.88 -11.63
N HIS A 161 0.46 -7.87 -12.51
CA HIS A 161 -0.06 -7.79 -13.87
C HIS A 161 -1.59 -7.69 -13.90
N MET A 162 -2.31 -8.46 -13.09
CA MET A 162 -3.77 -8.37 -12.99
C MET A 162 -4.24 -6.98 -12.53
N LEU A 163 -3.48 -6.34 -11.66
CA LEU A 163 -3.76 -4.98 -11.16
C LEU A 163 -3.43 -3.87 -12.18
N SER A 164 -2.90 -4.23 -13.35
CA SER A 164 -2.65 -3.29 -14.46
C SER A 164 -3.83 -3.15 -15.42
N GLN A 165 -4.80 -4.05 -15.34
CA GLN A 165 -6.02 -4.06 -16.16
C GLN A 165 -7.15 -3.30 -15.46
#